data_929b36e6d7a196fec36ed09e85a39103
#
_entry.id   929b36e6d7a196fec36ed09e85a39103
#
_cell.length_a   1.000
_cell.length_b   1.000
_cell.length_c   1.000
_cell.angle_alpha   90.00
_cell.angle_beta   90.00
_cell.angle_gamma   90.00
#
_symmetry.space_group_name_H-M   'P 1'
#
loop_
_entity.id
_entity.type
_entity.pdbx_description
1 polymer ?
#
loop_
_entity_poly.entity_id
_entity_poly.type
_entity_poly.pdbx_seq_one_letter_code
_entity_poly.pdbx_strand_id
1 'polypeptide(L)'
;MRPNTLAEAVERIQNGASQDVALAEFVDTFDLAPTSEARYATIEREPALTSDKRIDALVGAIAEYLAKQRKLGHVPHWTSAAARYLDRPWHTCAFEDDAMREYLTFSSLAEFASRNIFTEERPLRRARGPQPANR
;
A
#
# COMPACT_ATOMS: atom_id res chain seq x y z
N MET A 1 9.74 16.88 1.50
CA MET A 1 10.54 15.90 0.75
C MET A 1 9.93 14.51 0.86
N ARG A 2 9.88 13.80 -0.26
CA ARG A 2 9.30 12.45 -0.26
C ARG A 2 10.16 11.48 0.55
N PRO A 3 9.54 10.47 1.16
CA PRO A 3 10.33 9.41 1.80
C PRO A 3 11.11 8.63 0.75
N ASN A 4 12.31 8.22 1.11
CA ASN A 4 13.17 7.47 0.19
C ASN A 4 12.83 5.98 0.15
N THR A 5 12.21 5.47 1.19
CA THR A 5 11.82 4.05 1.28
C THR A 5 10.46 3.94 1.93
N LEU A 6 9.85 2.77 1.76
CA LEU A 6 8.58 2.49 2.43
C LEU A 6 8.77 2.49 3.95
N ALA A 7 9.91 1.98 4.43
CA ALA A 7 10.21 2.01 5.86
C ALA A 7 10.24 3.43 6.39
N GLU A 8 10.81 4.36 5.64
CA GLU A 8 10.84 5.76 6.04
C GLU A 8 9.44 6.37 6.04
N ALA A 9 8.60 6.00 5.07
CA ALA A 9 7.23 6.47 5.03
C ALA A 9 6.48 6.06 6.31
N VAL A 10 6.68 4.82 6.76
CA VAL A 10 6.05 4.33 7.98
C VAL A 10 6.56 5.10 9.20
N GLU A 11 7.87 5.40 9.25
CA GLU A 11 8.42 6.21 10.33
C GLU A 11 7.74 7.58 10.41
N ARG A 12 7.50 8.18 9.26
CA ARG A 12 6.81 9.48 9.23
C ARG A 12 5.38 9.38 9.74
N ILE A 13 4.69 8.29 9.39
CA ILE A 13 3.33 8.06 9.90
C ILE A 13 3.35 7.92 11.42
N GLN A 14 4.31 7.18 11.96
CA GLN A 14 4.45 7.01 13.40
C GLN A 14 4.76 8.33 14.10
N ASN A 15 5.38 9.26 13.39
CA ASN A 15 5.71 10.58 13.94
C ASN A 15 4.64 11.64 13.64
N GLY A 16 3.47 11.20 13.19
CA GLY A 16 2.33 12.09 13.05
C GLY A 16 1.97 12.52 11.65
N ALA A 17 2.71 12.07 10.63
CA ALA A 17 2.37 12.41 9.24
C ALA A 17 1.08 11.71 8.83
N SER A 18 0.37 12.33 7.90
CA SER A 18 -0.83 11.73 7.32
C SER A 18 -0.47 10.43 6.60
N GLN A 19 -1.20 9.37 6.91
CA GLN A 19 -1.02 8.07 6.24
C GLN A 19 -1.18 8.21 4.73
N ASP A 20 -2.24 8.88 4.30
CA ASP A 20 -2.52 9.00 2.86
C ASP A 20 -1.43 9.76 2.14
N VAL A 21 -0.95 10.85 2.74
CA VAL A 21 0.09 11.67 2.12
C VAL A 21 1.42 10.92 2.09
N ALA A 22 1.81 10.30 3.21
CA ALA A 22 3.09 9.62 3.29
C ALA A 22 3.16 8.47 2.29
N LEU A 23 2.08 7.68 2.18
CA LEU A 23 2.07 6.55 1.27
C LEU A 23 1.99 6.99 -0.19
N ALA A 24 1.22 8.04 -0.49
CA ALA A 24 1.17 8.55 -1.86
C ALA A 24 2.52 9.09 -2.30
N GLU A 25 3.21 9.80 -1.41
CA GLU A 25 4.55 10.31 -1.71
C GLU A 25 5.54 9.16 -1.91
N PHE A 26 5.39 8.08 -1.13
CA PHE A 26 6.24 6.92 -1.33
C PHE A 26 6.00 6.29 -2.71
N VAL A 27 4.75 6.19 -3.14
CA VAL A 27 4.45 5.62 -4.46
C VAL A 27 5.15 6.42 -5.56
N ASP A 28 5.18 7.75 -5.42
CA ASP A 28 5.92 8.59 -6.36
C ASP A 28 7.42 8.27 -6.34
N THR A 29 7.98 8.05 -5.15
CA THR A 29 9.39 7.67 -5.02
C THR A 29 9.66 6.37 -5.77
N PHE A 30 8.79 5.38 -5.58
CA PHE A 30 8.94 4.09 -6.25
C PHE A 30 8.86 4.25 -7.77
N ASP A 31 7.85 4.98 -8.24
CA ASP A 31 7.63 5.14 -9.69
C ASP A 31 8.75 5.91 -10.37
N LEU A 32 9.36 6.85 -9.67
CA LEU A 32 10.41 7.69 -10.24
C LEU A 32 11.80 7.08 -10.12
N ALA A 33 11.94 5.95 -9.45
CA ALA A 33 13.23 5.27 -9.36
C ALA A 33 13.68 4.86 -10.76
N PRO A 34 14.96 5.01 -11.09
CA PRO A 34 15.41 4.85 -12.48
C PRO A 34 15.54 3.41 -12.94
N THR A 35 15.67 2.45 -12.03
CA THR A 35 15.89 1.05 -12.42
C THR A 35 15.06 0.12 -11.55
N SER A 36 14.94 -1.14 -11.97
CA SER A 36 14.26 -2.16 -11.17
C SER A 36 14.96 -2.38 -9.84
N GLU A 37 16.30 -2.35 -9.83
CA GLU A 37 17.05 -2.51 -8.60
C GLU A 37 16.79 -1.36 -7.64
N ALA A 38 16.75 -0.14 -8.16
CA ALA A 38 16.45 1.03 -7.34
C ALA A 38 15.02 0.96 -6.79
N ARG A 39 14.08 0.48 -7.61
CA ARG A 39 12.70 0.28 -7.13
C ARG A 39 12.64 -0.74 -6.01
N TYR A 40 13.31 -1.87 -6.20
CA TYR A 40 13.30 -2.90 -5.17
C TYR A 40 13.91 -2.39 -3.87
N ALA A 41 14.97 -1.61 -3.97
CA ALA A 41 15.63 -1.05 -2.80
C ALA A 41 14.68 -0.19 -1.96
N THR A 42 13.67 0.43 -2.58
CA THR A 42 12.71 1.26 -1.83
C THR A 42 11.76 0.43 -0.96
N ILE A 43 11.59 -0.86 -1.25
CA ILE A 43 10.66 -1.72 -0.52
C ILE A 43 11.37 -2.87 0.20
N GLU A 44 12.67 -3.03 0.02
CA GLU A 44 13.41 -4.16 0.55
C GLU A 44 13.49 -4.15 2.08
N ARG A 45 13.73 -2.98 2.65
CA ARG A 45 13.86 -2.87 4.10
C ARG A 45 12.50 -2.98 4.75
N GLU A 46 12.39 -3.84 5.76
CA GLU A 46 11.12 -4.04 6.44
C GLU A 46 10.73 -2.80 7.23
N PRO A 47 9.54 -2.23 6.98
CA PRO A 47 9.04 -1.14 7.81
C PRO A 47 8.73 -1.64 9.22
N ALA A 48 8.86 -0.76 10.20
CA ALA A 48 8.50 -1.10 11.58
C ALA A 48 7.00 -1.41 11.66
N LEU A 49 6.64 -2.30 12.58
CA LEU A 49 5.23 -2.51 12.89
C LEU A 49 4.73 -1.35 13.72
N THR A 50 3.55 -0.87 13.38
CA THR A 50 2.92 0.22 14.11
C THR A 50 1.93 -0.36 15.12
N SER A 51 1.26 0.50 15.87
CA SER A 51 0.19 0.06 16.75
C SER A 51 -1.12 -0.17 15.99
N ASP A 52 -1.15 0.17 14.71
CA ASP A 52 -2.35 0.05 13.88
C ASP A 52 -2.19 -1.13 12.92
N LYS A 53 -2.93 -2.20 13.16
CA LYS A 53 -2.85 -3.41 12.35
C LYS A 53 -3.27 -3.17 10.90
N ARG A 54 -4.16 -2.22 10.67
CA ARG A 54 -4.59 -1.89 9.31
C ARG A 54 -3.46 -1.27 8.51
N ILE A 55 -2.70 -0.38 9.13
CA ILE A 55 -1.53 0.21 8.49
C ILE A 55 -0.50 -0.87 8.19
N ASP A 56 -0.25 -1.76 9.15
CA ASP A 56 0.74 -2.82 8.98
C ASP A 56 0.39 -3.73 7.80
N ALA A 57 -0.88 -4.09 7.68
CA ALA A 57 -1.34 -4.94 6.58
C ALA A 57 -1.31 -4.19 5.25
N LEU A 58 -1.73 -2.93 5.25
CA LEU A 58 -1.73 -2.10 4.05
C LEU A 58 -0.34 -1.94 3.49
N VAL A 59 0.64 -1.72 4.35
CA VAL A 59 2.04 -1.57 3.95
C VAL A 59 2.56 -2.84 3.28
N GLY A 60 2.21 -4.01 3.83
CA GLY A 60 2.57 -5.29 3.21
C GLY A 60 1.95 -5.45 1.83
N ALA A 61 0.67 -5.08 1.70
CA ALA A 61 -0.03 -5.18 0.43
C ALA A 61 0.58 -4.26 -0.62
N ILE A 62 0.94 -3.04 -0.23
CA ILE A 62 1.55 -2.07 -1.14
C ILE A 62 2.86 -2.62 -1.70
N ALA A 63 3.73 -3.13 -0.82
CA ALA A 63 5.02 -3.64 -1.26
C ALA A 63 4.86 -4.82 -2.22
N GLU A 64 3.98 -5.75 -1.89
CA GLU A 64 3.76 -6.91 -2.75
C GLU A 64 3.17 -6.49 -4.09
N TYR A 65 2.17 -5.61 -4.07
CA TYR A 65 1.51 -5.16 -5.28
C TYR A 65 2.50 -4.45 -6.22
N LEU A 66 3.31 -3.55 -5.67
CA LEU A 66 4.26 -2.80 -6.50
C LEU A 66 5.34 -3.71 -7.09
N ALA A 67 5.83 -4.67 -6.31
CA ALA A 67 6.82 -5.62 -6.80
C ALA A 67 6.28 -6.43 -7.96
N LYS A 68 5.04 -6.88 -7.86
CA LYS A 68 4.42 -7.69 -8.91
C LYS A 68 4.04 -6.86 -10.12
N GLN A 69 3.49 -5.67 -9.90
CA GLN A 69 3.08 -4.79 -10.99
C GLN A 69 4.26 -4.42 -11.87
N ARG A 70 5.40 -4.17 -11.27
CA ARG A 70 6.62 -3.77 -12.00
C ARG A 70 7.51 -4.93 -12.35
N LYS A 71 7.08 -6.16 -12.05
CA LYS A 71 7.80 -7.38 -12.43
C LYS A 71 9.24 -7.35 -11.96
N LEU A 72 9.42 -7.05 -10.67
CA LEU A 72 10.77 -6.91 -10.09
C LEU A 72 11.50 -8.24 -9.92
N GLY A 73 10.82 -9.36 -10.13
CA GLY A 73 11.43 -10.67 -10.07
C GLY A 73 11.24 -11.38 -8.74
N HIS A 74 11.06 -10.64 -7.66
CA HIS A 74 10.80 -11.22 -6.34
C HIS A 74 10.12 -10.19 -5.45
N VAL A 75 9.54 -10.69 -4.37
CA VAL A 75 8.81 -9.88 -3.40
C VAL A 75 9.56 -9.96 -2.07
N PRO A 76 9.72 -8.84 -1.33
CA PRO A 76 10.42 -8.91 -0.05
C PRO A 76 9.78 -9.92 0.90
N HIS A 77 10.60 -10.69 1.60
CA HIS A 77 10.12 -11.73 2.52
C HIS A 77 9.22 -11.20 3.63
N TRP A 78 9.49 -10.00 4.11
CA TRP A 78 8.75 -9.45 5.22
C TRP A 78 7.27 -9.26 4.91
N THR A 79 6.90 -9.16 3.62
CA THR A 79 5.50 -8.98 3.24
C THR A 79 4.65 -10.19 3.59
N SER A 80 5.27 -11.35 3.79
CA SER A 80 4.56 -12.58 4.13
C SER A 80 4.38 -12.80 5.62
N ALA A 81 4.89 -11.91 6.45
CA ALA A 81 4.78 -12.07 7.90
C ALA A 81 3.32 -12.00 8.34
N ALA A 82 2.96 -12.81 9.36
CA ALA A 82 1.58 -12.87 9.84
C ALA A 82 1.05 -11.50 10.24
N ALA A 83 1.91 -10.65 10.81
CA ALA A 83 1.50 -9.30 11.22
C ALA A 83 1.09 -8.40 10.06
N ARG A 84 1.35 -8.82 8.82
CA ARG A 84 0.98 -8.06 7.62
C ARG A 84 -0.39 -8.49 7.07
N TYR A 85 -1.16 -9.28 7.83
CA TYR A 85 -2.47 -9.75 7.42
C TYR A 85 -3.49 -9.44 8.50
N LEU A 86 -4.70 -9.05 8.08
CA LEU A 86 -5.78 -8.75 9.01
C LEU A 86 -6.63 -9.99 9.27
N ASP A 87 -7.16 -10.11 10.50
CA ASP A 87 -8.08 -11.19 10.85
C ASP A 87 -9.50 -10.94 10.37
N ARG A 88 -9.84 -9.67 10.14
CA ARG A 88 -11.20 -9.27 9.75
C ARG A 88 -11.15 -8.38 8.53
N PRO A 89 -12.19 -8.43 7.69
CA PRO A 89 -12.23 -7.58 6.51
C PRO A 89 -12.24 -6.09 6.86
N TRP A 90 -11.50 -5.33 6.08
CA TRP A 90 -11.46 -3.88 6.18
C TRP A 90 -11.78 -3.31 4.81
N HIS A 91 -12.90 -2.61 4.72
CA HIS A 91 -13.29 -1.93 3.49
C HIS A 91 -12.85 -0.48 3.59
N THR A 92 -11.97 -0.07 2.69
CA THR A 92 -11.38 1.27 2.74
C THR A 92 -12.32 2.35 2.22
N CYS A 93 -13.41 1.96 1.59
CA CYS A 93 -14.39 2.90 1.08
C CYS A 93 -15.14 3.57 2.22
N ALA A 94 -15.43 4.85 2.07
CA ALA A 94 -16.15 5.61 3.08
C ALA A 94 -17.65 5.29 3.11
N PHE A 95 -18.18 4.60 2.10
CA PHE A 95 -19.61 4.27 2.02
C PHE A 95 -19.92 3.10 2.94
N GLU A 96 -21.07 3.19 3.61
CA GLU A 96 -21.56 2.12 4.48
C GLU A 96 -22.53 1.17 3.78
N ASP A 97 -22.69 1.33 2.48
CA ASP A 97 -23.61 0.56 1.66
C ASP A 97 -23.11 -0.88 1.49
N ASP A 98 -23.96 -1.85 1.84
CA ASP A 98 -23.60 -3.27 1.71
C ASP A 98 -23.30 -3.66 0.27
N ALA A 99 -24.03 -3.09 -0.70
CA ALA A 99 -23.78 -3.38 -2.11
C ALA A 99 -22.39 -2.90 -2.53
N MET A 100 -21.96 -1.74 -2.03
CA MET A 100 -20.63 -1.23 -2.34
C MET A 100 -19.55 -2.11 -1.69
N ARG A 101 -19.79 -2.56 -0.46
CA ARG A 101 -18.84 -3.46 0.20
C ARG A 101 -18.70 -4.77 -0.55
N GLU A 102 -19.83 -5.31 -1.04
CA GLU A 102 -19.81 -6.53 -1.81
C GLU A 102 -19.03 -6.34 -3.11
N TYR A 103 -19.28 -5.22 -3.80
CA TYR A 103 -18.55 -4.90 -5.02
C TYR A 103 -17.04 -4.82 -4.77
N LEU A 104 -16.64 -4.12 -3.70
CA LEU A 104 -15.21 -3.99 -3.39
C LEU A 104 -14.58 -5.33 -3.07
N THR A 105 -15.32 -6.22 -2.43
CA THR A 105 -14.80 -7.56 -2.13
C THR A 105 -14.45 -8.30 -3.40
N PHE A 106 -15.27 -8.20 -4.44
CA PHE A 106 -15.03 -8.91 -5.69
C PHE A 106 -14.04 -8.22 -6.60
N SER A 107 -13.88 -6.90 -6.49
CA SER A 107 -13.04 -6.17 -7.43
C SER A 107 -11.68 -5.76 -6.88
N SER A 108 -11.40 -6.08 -5.61
CA SER A 108 -10.13 -5.72 -4.99
C SER A 108 -8.98 -6.53 -5.57
N LEU A 109 -7.80 -5.89 -5.63
CA LEU A 109 -6.60 -6.56 -6.11
C LEU A 109 -6.21 -7.69 -5.15
N ALA A 110 -5.65 -8.76 -5.72
CA ALA A 110 -5.35 -9.97 -4.95
C ALA A 110 -4.42 -9.70 -3.76
N GLU A 111 -3.43 -8.84 -3.93
CA GLU A 111 -2.48 -8.52 -2.87
C GLU A 111 -3.16 -7.88 -1.66
N PHE A 112 -4.21 -7.12 -1.91
CA PHE A 112 -4.99 -6.47 -0.85
C PHE A 112 -6.05 -7.41 -0.30
N ALA A 113 -6.79 -8.08 -1.18
CA ALA A 113 -7.86 -8.98 -0.77
C ALA A 113 -7.34 -10.14 0.08
N SER A 114 -6.17 -10.68 -0.24
CA SER A 114 -5.59 -11.78 0.52
C SER A 114 -5.24 -11.37 1.96
N ARG A 115 -5.15 -10.07 2.22
CA ARG A 115 -4.89 -9.53 3.55
C ARG A 115 -6.15 -8.98 4.20
N ASN A 116 -7.32 -9.30 3.63
CA ASN A 116 -8.61 -8.78 4.10
C ASN A 116 -8.76 -7.27 3.93
N ILE A 117 -8.05 -6.70 2.98
CA ILE A 117 -8.20 -5.28 2.64
C ILE A 117 -8.95 -5.18 1.33
N PHE A 118 -10.09 -4.52 1.34
CA PHE A 118 -10.95 -4.38 0.16
C PHE A 118 -11.02 -2.92 -0.22
N THR A 119 -10.53 -2.61 -1.40
CA THR A 119 -10.35 -1.24 -1.84
C THR A 119 -10.72 -1.13 -3.32
N GLU A 120 -10.67 0.07 -3.84
CA GLU A 120 -10.99 0.28 -5.24
C GLU A 120 -9.88 -0.24 -6.15
N GLU A 121 -10.20 -0.40 -7.42
CA GLU A 121 -9.31 -0.96 -8.43
C GLU A 121 -7.97 -0.24 -8.52
N ARG A 122 -7.97 1.05 -8.24
CA ARG A 122 -6.74 1.84 -8.22
C ARG A 122 -6.50 2.33 -6.80
N PRO A 123 -5.96 1.46 -5.93
CA PRO A 123 -5.85 1.79 -4.51
C PRO A 123 -4.75 2.78 -4.19
N LEU A 124 -3.77 2.97 -5.08
CA LEU A 124 -2.63 3.83 -4.80
C LEU A 124 -2.69 5.07 -5.67
N ARG A 125 -2.92 6.21 -5.05
CA ARG A 125 -2.93 7.49 -5.73
C ARG A 125 -1.62 8.20 -5.50
N ARG A 126 -1.15 8.86 -6.53
CA ARG A 126 0.09 9.59 -6.44
C ARG A 126 -0.16 10.95 -5.83
N ALA A 127 0.80 11.42 -5.04
CA ALA A 127 0.68 12.70 -4.37
C ALA A 127 0.63 13.86 -5.36
N ARG A 128 1.30 13.70 -6.49
CA ARG A 128 1.27 14.71 -7.55
C ARG A 128 0.62 14.10 -8.77
N GLY A 129 0.17 14.91 -9.63
CA GLY A 129 -0.56 14.46 -10.80
C GLY A 129 -2.05 14.58 -10.54
N PRO A 130 -2.82 14.76 -11.61
CA PRO A 130 -4.25 14.97 -11.47
C PRO A 130 -4.97 13.74 -10.99
N GLN A 131 -6.00 13.96 -10.18
CA GLN A 131 -6.89 12.87 -9.79
C GLN A 131 -7.76 12.52 -10.99
N PRO A 132 -8.08 11.24 -11.21
CA PRO A 132 -9.05 10.87 -12.22
C PRO A 132 -10.39 11.50 -11.86
N ALA A 133 -11.01 12.05 -12.81
CA ALA A 133 -12.33 12.61 -12.57
C ALA A 133 -13.25 11.51 -12.18
N ASN A 134 -13.58 11.37 -11.63
CA ASN A 134 -14.17 10.50 -11.31
C ASN A 134 -14.39 9.54 -11.62
N ARG A 135 -14.23 9.63 -11.63
CA ARG A 135 -14.20 8.78 -12.08
C ARG A 135 -14.84 8.16 -11.69
#